data_dace3bf5d0902585624174e2fe7ac189
#
_entry.id   dace3bf5d0902585624174e2fe7ac189
#
_cell.length_a   1.000
_cell.length_b   1.000
_cell.length_c   1.000
_cell.angle_alpha   90.00
_cell.angle_beta   90.00
_cell.angle_gamma   90.00
#
_symmetry.space_group_name_H-M   'P 1'
#
loop_
_entity.id
_entity.type
_entity.pdbx_description
1 polymer ?
#
loop_
_entity_poly.entity_id
_entity_poly.type
_entity_poly.pdbx_seq_one_letter_code
_entity_poly.pdbx_strand_id
1 'polypeptide(L)'
;IWSCLVGSEMCIRDRNVNLYDVPYICRRVKRILGSKWMNSISPWNRANEREVYVQGRKNYAYDVSGINILDYLDLYRKFTYSNQESYRLDHIAFVELGERKLDHSEYENFKDFYTRDWQKFIEYNIQDTELIDRLEEKMKLLDLSITMSYDAKVNFEDVYSQVRMWDTMIYNYLTDRNIVVPPKKGAKKDEKYAGA
;
A
#
# COMPACT_ATOMS: atom_id res chain seq x y z
N ILE A 1 15.90 -5.91 4.53
CA ILE A 1 16.25 -5.50 3.15
C ILE A 1 17.04 -6.59 2.45
N TRP A 2 17.83 -7.40 3.16
CA TRP A 2 18.78 -8.33 2.58
C TRP A 2 18.18 -9.56 1.88
N SER A 3 17.01 -10.01 2.28
CA SER A 3 16.40 -11.20 1.68
C SER A 3 15.58 -10.92 0.42
N CYS A 4 15.39 -9.66 0.07
CA CYS A 4 14.54 -9.27 -1.05
C CYS A 4 15.31 -8.89 -2.32
N LEU A 5 16.65 -8.93 -2.31
CA LEU A 5 17.46 -8.26 -3.33
C LEU A 5 18.27 -9.17 -4.24
N VAL A 6 18.05 -10.46 -4.31
CA VAL A 6 18.80 -11.32 -5.22
C VAL A 6 17.88 -12.03 -6.19
N GLY A 7 17.66 -11.40 -7.32
CA GLY A 7 16.95 -12.01 -8.47
C GLY A 7 15.48 -12.33 -8.25
N SER A 8 14.95 -11.97 -7.09
CA SER A 8 13.55 -12.12 -6.72
C SER A 8 13.19 -11.11 -5.66
N GLU A 9 13.33 -9.82 -5.99
CA GLU A 9 12.79 -8.77 -5.14
C GLU A 9 11.28 -8.85 -5.14
N MET A 10 10.77 -9.74 -4.33
CA MET A 10 9.33 -9.95 -4.21
C MET A 10 8.68 -8.95 -3.26
N CYS A 11 9.48 -8.19 -2.51
CA CYS A 11 8.96 -7.29 -1.50
C CYS A 11 9.82 -6.03 -1.36
N ILE A 12 9.22 -4.88 -1.61
CA ILE A 12 9.78 -3.56 -1.27
C ILE A 12 8.91 -2.98 -0.17
N ARG A 13 9.52 -2.66 0.97
CA ARG A 13 8.80 -2.03 2.08
C ARG A 13 8.76 -0.54 1.87
N ASP A 14 7.55 0.00 1.75
CA ASP A 14 7.35 1.42 1.54
C ASP A 14 6.01 1.89 2.13
N ARG A 15 5.80 3.19 2.16
CA ARG A 15 4.67 3.85 2.78
C ARG A 15 4.14 4.97 1.89
N ASN A 16 2.82 5.02 1.71
CA ASN A 16 2.11 5.91 0.80
C ASN A 16 2.42 5.63 -0.69
N VAL A 17 2.72 4.38 -0.99
CA VAL A 17 3.14 3.88 -2.31
C VAL A 17 2.09 4.11 -3.38
N ASN A 18 0.82 3.86 -3.03
CA ASN A 18 -0.30 3.92 -3.97
C ASN A 18 -0.56 5.32 -4.53
N LEU A 19 -0.28 6.36 -3.75
CA LEU A 19 -0.58 7.74 -4.14
C LEU A 19 0.66 8.53 -4.56
N TYR A 20 1.86 8.06 -4.24
CA TYR A 20 3.09 8.80 -4.53
C TYR A 20 4.07 8.01 -5.40
N ASP A 21 4.62 6.88 -4.92
CA ASP A 21 5.75 6.22 -5.56
C ASP A 21 5.36 5.53 -6.87
N VAL A 22 4.33 4.71 -6.86
CA VAL A 22 3.84 4.04 -8.07
C VAL A 22 3.38 5.04 -9.14
N PRO A 23 2.55 6.05 -8.83
CA PRO A 23 2.23 7.10 -9.80
C PRO A 23 3.44 7.86 -10.32
N TYR A 24 4.41 8.15 -9.47
CA TYR A 24 5.64 8.82 -9.90
C TYR A 24 6.44 7.97 -10.88
N ILE A 25 6.67 6.70 -10.55
CA ILE A 25 7.41 5.76 -11.41
C ILE A 25 6.69 5.59 -12.75
N CYS A 26 5.40 5.31 -12.73
CA CYS A 26 4.60 5.11 -13.94
C CYS A 26 4.64 6.34 -14.87
N ARG A 27 4.45 7.54 -14.31
CA ARG A 27 4.53 8.79 -15.07
C ARG A 27 5.95 9.05 -15.58
N ARG A 28 6.96 8.74 -14.80
CA ARG A 28 8.36 8.91 -15.18
C ARG A 28 8.72 8.00 -16.35
N VAL A 29 8.34 6.73 -16.29
CA VAL A 29 8.51 5.76 -17.38
C VAL A 29 7.77 6.21 -18.63
N LYS A 30 6.50 6.62 -18.51
CA LYS A 30 5.70 7.13 -19.61
C LYS A 30 6.33 8.35 -20.27
N ARG A 31 6.92 9.27 -19.48
CA ARG A 31 7.56 10.49 -19.98
C ARG A 31 8.90 10.23 -20.69
N ILE A 32 9.73 9.33 -20.13
CA ILE A 32 11.09 9.11 -20.64
C ILE A 32 11.12 8.08 -21.74
N LEU A 33 10.42 6.96 -21.56
CA LEU A 33 10.48 5.81 -22.46
C LEU A 33 9.25 5.71 -23.38
N GLY A 34 8.19 6.46 -23.07
CA GLY A 34 6.94 6.44 -23.82
C GLY A 34 5.87 5.50 -23.23
N SER A 35 4.62 5.73 -23.64
CA SER A 35 3.44 5.04 -23.07
C SER A 35 3.48 3.52 -23.24
N LYS A 36 4.12 3.01 -24.28
CA LYS A 36 4.26 1.57 -24.53
C LYS A 36 5.02 0.86 -23.39
N TRP A 37 6.04 1.52 -22.84
CA TRP A 37 6.87 0.97 -21.80
C TRP A 37 6.25 1.00 -20.42
N MET A 38 5.18 1.74 -20.21
CA MET A 38 4.45 1.75 -18.95
C MET A 38 3.90 0.35 -18.62
N ASN A 39 3.39 -0.36 -19.63
CA ASN A 39 2.88 -1.72 -19.44
C ASN A 39 3.97 -2.73 -19.07
N SER A 40 5.22 -2.47 -19.46
CA SER A 40 6.37 -3.34 -19.16
C SER A 40 6.78 -3.33 -17.68
N ILE A 41 6.23 -2.42 -16.87
CA ILE A 41 6.38 -2.45 -15.41
C ILE A 41 5.66 -3.70 -14.85
N SER A 42 4.57 -4.11 -15.48
CA SER A 42 3.82 -5.31 -15.12
C SER A 42 4.46 -6.56 -15.74
N PRO A 43 4.65 -7.65 -14.99
CA PRO A 43 5.10 -8.93 -15.56
C PRO A 43 4.16 -9.48 -16.64
N TRP A 44 2.90 -9.04 -16.63
CA TRP A 44 1.89 -9.43 -17.63
C TRP A 44 1.64 -8.35 -18.68
N ASN A 45 2.50 -7.34 -18.78
CA ASN A 45 2.37 -6.20 -19.69
C ASN A 45 1.02 -5.46 -19.58
N ARG A 46 0.51 -5.34 -18.35
CA ARG A 46 -0.78 -4.71 -18.09
C ARG A 46 -0.71 -3.78 -16.88
N ALA A 47 -0.63 -2.48 -17.12
CA ALA A 47 -0.73 -1.45 -16.13
C ALA A 47 -1.82 -0.45 -16.53
N ASN A 48 -2.81 -0.25 -15.66
CA ASN A 48 -3.96 0.62 -15.91
C ASN A 48 -3.91 1.81 -14.97
N GLU A 49 -4.13 3.00 -15.52
CA GLU A 49 -4.32 4.23 -14.77
C GLU A 49 -5.79 4.35 -14.37
N ARG A 50 -6.07 4.63 -13.10
CA ARG A 50 -7.42 4.92 -12.62
C ARG A 50 -7.47 6.23 -11.83
N GLU A 51 -8.57 6.96 -11.98
CA GLU A 51 -8.82 8.16 -11.20
C GLU A 51 -9.34 7.79 -9.82
N VAL A 52 -8.77 8.42 -8.79
CA VAL A 52 -9.20 8.27 -7.40
C VAL A 52 -9.38 9.65 -6.78
N TYR A 53 -10.39 9.80 -5.96
CA TYR A 53 -10.64 11.04 -5.24
C TYR A 53 -10.20 10.89 -3.79
N VAL A 54 -9.22 11.69 -3.38
CA VAL A 54 -8.71 11.71 -2.00
C VAL A 54 -8.97 13.10 -1.44
N GLN A 55 -9.73 13.17 -0.38
CA GLN A 55 -10.13 14.45 0.26
C GLN A 55 -10.70 15.49 -0.74
N GLY A 56 -11.52 15.02 -1.67
CA GLY A 56 -12.12 15.88 -2.70
C GLY A 56 -11.18 16.29 -3.84
N ARG A 57 -9.92 15.88 -3.81
CA ARG A 57 -8.94 16.15 -4.87
C ARG A 57 -8.78 14.93 -5.78
N LYS A 58 -8.76 15.20 -7.10
CA LYS A 58 -8.52 14.19 -8.11
C LYS A 58 -7.05 13.77 -8.08
N ASN A 59 -6.82 12.48 -7.88
CA ASN A 59 -5.52 11.83 -7.95
C ASN A 59 -5.57 10.67 -8.95
N TYR A 60 -4.40 10.13 -9.27
CA TYR A 60 -4.27 8.98 -10.15
C TYR A 60 -3.56 7.87 -9.40
N ALA A 61 -4.15 6.70 -9.40
CA ALA A 61 -3.54 5.46 -8.94
C ALA A 61 -3.31 4.53 -10.14
N TYR A 62 -2.43 3.58 -10.00
CA TYR A 62 -2.07 2.63 -11.05
C TYR A 62 -2.26 1.22 -10.54
N ASP A 63 -3.01 0.42 -11.30
CA ASP A 63 -3.18 -1.00 -11.04
C ASP A 63 -2.20 -1.77 -11.94
N VAL A 64 -1.16 -2.31 -11.35
CA VAL A 64 -0.10 -3.05 -12.07
C VAL A 64 -0.38 -4.55 -11.91
N SER A 65 -0.91 -5.17 -12.95
CA SER A 65 -1.28 -6.59 -12.90
C SER A 65 -0.06 -7.48 -12.62
N GLY A 66 -0.19 -8.40 -11.68
CA GLY A 66 0.88 -9.32 -11.26
C GLY A 66 1.79 -8.78 -10.16
N ILE A 67 1.57 -7.56 -9.71
CA ILE A 67 2.24 -6.96 -8.54
C ILE A 67 1.18 -6.62 -7.51
N ASN A 68 1.30 -7.15 -6.30
CA ASN A 68 0.46 -6.79 -5.17
C ASN A 68 1.12 -5.64 -4.41
N ILE A 69 0.33 -4.62 -4.07
CA ILE A 69 0.81 -3.44 -3.35
C ILE A 69 0.13 -3.40 -1.99
N LEU A 70 0.92 -3.61 -0.94
CA LEU A 70 0.52 -3.43 0.45
C LEU A 70 1.15 -2.15 0.97
N ASP A 71 0.39 -1.07 1.02
CA ASP A 71 0.85 0.20 1.56
C ASP A 71 0.88 0.15 3.09
N TYR A 72 2.05 0.39 3.68
CA TYR A 72 2.22 0.32 5.14
C TYR A 72 1.34 1.33 5.90
N LEU A 73 1.04 2.48 5.29
CA LEU A 73 0.11 3.45 5.86
C LEU A 73 -1.31 2.89 5.95
N ASP A 74 -1.75 2.20 4.90
CA ASP A 74 -3.08 1.61 4.85
C ASP A 74 -3.18 0.39 5.79
N LEU A 75 -2.12 -0.41 5.90
CA LEU A 75 -2.02 -1.48 6.88
C LEU A 75 -2.10 -0.94 8.32
N TYR A 76 -1.34 0.09 8.62
CA TYR A 76 -1.38 0.73 9.94
C TYR A 76 -2.79 1.22 10.28
N ARG A 77 -3.44 1.94 9.36
CA ARG A 77 -4.82 2.42 9.56
C ARG A 77 -5.85 1.29 9.74
N LYS A 78 -5.65 0.19 9.03
CA LYS A 78 -6.59 -0.93 9.05
C LYS A 78 -6.49 -1.76 10.31
N PHE A 79 -5.28 -2.00 10.79
CA PHE A 79 -5.02 -2.96 11.85
C PHE A 79 -4.68 -2.34 13.21
N THR A 80 -4.61 -1.01 13.31
CA THR A 80 -4.53 -0.33 14.60
C THR A 80 -5.91 0.11 15.08
N TYR A 81 -6.20 -0.14 16.35
CA TYR A 81 -7.52 0.16 16.94
C TYR A 81 -7.70 1.63 17.29
N SER A 82 -6.62 2.36 17.51
CA SER A 82 -6.66 3.77 17.91
C SER A 82 -6.48 4.69 16.72
N ASN A 83 -7.39 5.65 16.58
CA ASN A 83 -7.18 6.71 15.62
C ASN A 83 -6.06 7.63 16.10
N GLN A 84 -5.15 7.98 15.20
CA GLN A 84 -4.05 8.89 15.47
C GLN A 84 -4.40 10.32 15.05
N GLU A 85 -3.89 11.31 15.75
CA GLU A 85 -4.04 12.72 15.40
C GLU A 85 -3.41 13.04 14.05
N SER A 86 -2.32 12.35 13.73
CA SER A 86 -1.62 12.46 12.46
C SER A 86 -1.08 11.10 12.00
N TYR A 87 -1.24 10.83 10.71
CA TYR A 87 -0.67 9.64 10.07
C TYR A 87 0.64 9.95 9.34
N ARG A 88 1.35 11.00 9.70
CA ARG A 88 2.70 11.26 9.18
C ARG A 88 3.69 10.28 9.81
N LEU A 89 4.72 9.89 9.05
CA LEU A 89 5.72 8.93 9.55
C LEU A 89 6.37 9.39 10.84
N ASP A 90 6.71 10.67 10.96
CA ASP A 90 7.29 11.24 12.18
C ASP A 90 6.40 11.03 13.41
N HIS A 91 5.10 11.30 13.28
CA HIS A 91 4.15 11.13 14.38
C HIS A 91 3.99 9.65 14.76
N ILE A 92 3.81 8.78 13.77
CA ILE A 92 3.64 7.34 14.01
C ILE A 92 4.91 6.73 14.61
N ALA A 93 6.09 7.10 14.11
CA ALA A 93 7.36 6.65 14.67
C ALA A 93 7.52 7.12 16.13
N PHE A 94 7.12 8.35 16.43
CA PHE A 94 7.14 8.83 17.82
C PHE A 94 6.18 8.08 18.73
N VAL A 95 4.95 7.85 18.30
CA VAL A 95 3.93 7.13 19.09
C VAL A 95 4.35 5.68 19.32
N GLU A 96 4.83 5.02 18.28
CA GLU A 96 5.12 3.58 18.33
C GLU A 96 6.54 3.27 18.83
N LEU A 97 7.55 4.02 18.39
CA LEU A 97 8.95 3.74 18.70
C LEU A 97 9.54 4.71 19.73
N GLY A 98 8.91 5.86 19.95
CA GLY A 98 9.50 6.97 20.73
C GLY A 98 10.55 7.76 19.96
N GLU A 99 10.71 7.51 18.67
CA GLU A 99 11.72 8.12 17.81
C GLU A 99 11.09 9.11 16.84
N ARG A 100 11.87 10.09 16.40
CA ARG A 100 11.43 11.09 15.43
C ARG A 100 12.35 11.09 14.21
N LYS A 101 11.87 11.66 13.12
CA LYS A 101 12.69 11.95 11.95
C LYS A 101 13.78 12.96 12.24
N LEU A 102 14.83 12.95 11.42
CA LEU A 102 15.83 14.04 11.45
C LEU A 102 15.16 15.37 11.15
N ASP A 103 15.49 16.38 11.96
CA ASP A 103 14.98 17.72 11.75
C ASP A 103 15.69 18.38 10.55
N HIS A 104 14.91 18.99 9.69
CA HIS A 104 15.34 19.74 8.53
C HIS A 104 14.69 21.14 8.46
N SER A 105 14.15 21.60 9.58
CA SER A 105 13.50 22.92 9.70
C SER A 105 14.44 24.12 9.46
N GLU A 106 15.75 23.87 9.46
CA GLU A 106 16.78 24.87 9.13
C GLU A 106 16.74 25.33 7.67
N TYR A 107 16.07 24.56 6.79
CA TYR A 107 16.00 24.82 5.36
C TYR A 107 14.63 25.37 4.98
N GLU A 108 14.60 26.43 4.16
CA GLU A 108 13.35 27.08 3.73
C GLU A 108 12.46 26.16 2.90
N ASN A 109 13.08 25.28 2.12
CA ASN A 109 12.37 24.31 1.30
C ASN A 109 13.20 23.03 1.07
N PHE A 110 12.54 21.98 0.62
CA PHE A 110 13.17 20.69 0.39
C PHE A 110 14.25 20.72 -0.70
N LYS A 111 14.15 21.66 -1.65
CA LYS A 111 15.14 21.84 -2.71
C LYS A 111 16.45 22.40 -2.13
N ASP A 112 16.36 23.36 -1.23
CA ASP A 112 17.53 23.90 -0.53
C ASP A 112 18.21 22.83 0.31
N PHE A 113 17.44 21.98 0.95
CA PHE A 113 17.97 20.90 1.77
C PHE A 113 18.87 19.97 0.94
N TYR A 114 18.41 19.41 -0.17
CA TYR A 114 19.22 18.49 -0.97
C TYR A 114 20.33 19.16 -1.78
N THR A 115 20.26 20.48 -2.00
CA THR A 115 21.31 21.21 -2.74
C THR A 115 22.42 21.73 -1.84
N ARG A 116 22.11 22.14 -0.60
CA ARG A 116 23.09 22.69 0.32
C ARG A 116 23.76 21.64 1.19
N ASP A 117 23.02 20.64 1.61
CA ASP A 117 23.50 19.58 2.51
C ASP A 117 23.01 18.21 2.05
N TRP A 118 23.59 17.76 0.92
CA TRP A 118 23.24 16.46 0.35
C TRP A 118 23.59 15.29 1.27
N GLN A 119 24.60 15.41 2.13
CA GLN A 119 24.97 14.36 3.08
C GLN A 119 23.86 14.17 4.12
N LYS A 120 23.43 15.23 4.78
CA LYS A 120 22.32 15.21 5.73
C LYS A 120 21.01 14.77 5.07
N PHE A 121 20.82 15.11 3.79
CA PHE A 121 19.69 14.65 3.00
C PHE A 121 19.70 13.14 2.77
N ILE A 122 20.87 12.54 2.52
CA ILE A 122 21.01 11.09 2.40
C ILE A 122 20.73 10.41 3.75
N GLU A 123 21.30 10.92 4.83
CA GLU A 123 21.06 10.41 6.19
C GLU A 123 19.57 10.48 6.57
N TYR A 124 18.89 11.56 6.22
CA TYR A 124 17.45 11.69 6.37
C TYR A 124 16.67 10.60 5.63
N ASN A 125 17.02 10.31 4.38
CA ASN A 125 16.35 9.26 3.59
C ASN A 125 16.64 7.86 4.16
N ILE A 126 17.87 7.61 4.61
CA ILE A 126 18.22 6.33 5.26
C ILE A 126 17.39 6.15 6.53
N GLN A 127 17.33 7.17 7.38
CA GLN A 127 16.53 7.09 8.60
C GLN A 127 15.04 6.87 8.32
N ASP A 128 14.48 7.51 7.30
CA ASP A 128 13.08 7.30 6.91
C ASP A 128 12.78 5.84 6.54
N THR A 129 13.69 5.19 5.85
CA THR A 129 13.55 3.76 5.52
C THR A 129 13.75 2.86 6.73
N GLU A 130 14.73 3.16 7.60
CA GLU A 130 14.97 2.42 8.84
C GLU A 130 13.79 2.53 9.82
N LEU A 131 13.13 3.67 9.90
CA LEU A 131 11.94 3.83 10.73
C LEU A 131 10.80 2.91 10.29
N ILE A 132 10.62 2.70 8.99
CA ILE A 132 9.60 1.78 8.46
C ILE A 132 9.96 0.33 8.83
N ASP A 133 11.23 -0.05 8.71
CA ASP A 133 11.69 -1.38 9.10
C ASP A 133 11.48 -1.64 10.60
N ARG A 134 11.84 -0.68 11.47
CA ARG A 134 11.62 -0.79 12.92
C ARG A 134 10.14 -0.82 13.30
N LEU A 135 9.29 -0.08 12.59
CA LEU A 135 7.84 -0.16 12.77
C LEU A 135 7.34 -1.56 12.43
N GLU A 136 7.81 -2.16 11.33
CA GLU A 136 7.43 -3.52 10.97
C GLU A 136 7.97 -4.56 11.96
N GLU A 137 9.21 -4.41 12.44
CA GLU A 137 9.77 -5.31 13.46
C GLU A 137 8.92 -5.33 14.75
N LYS A 138 8.38 -4.16 15.14
CA LYS A 138 7.53 -4.04 16.32
C LYS A 138 6.11 -4.51 16.06
N MET A 139 5.50 -4.08 14.98
CA MET A 139 4.06 -4.23 14.74
C MET A 139 3.71 -5.47 13.94
N LYS A 140 4.60 -5.95 13.08
CA LYS A 140 4.45 -7.16 12.24
C LYS A 140 3.17 -7.14 11.39
N LEU A 141 2.83 -5.98 10.84
CA LEU A 141 1.60 -5.80 10.06
C LEU A 141 1.67 -6.49 8.69
N LEU A 142 2.86 -6.57 8.09
CA LEU A 142 3.07 -7.34 6.85
C LEU A 142 2.93 -8.83 7.12
N ASP A 143 3.58 -9.33 8.17
CA ASP A 143 3.46 -10.75 8.57
C ASP A 143 2.01 -11.12 8.84
N LEU A 144 1.28 -10.27 9.57
CA LEU A 144 -0.14 -10.45 9.83
C LEU A 144 -0.95 -10.52 8.53
N SER A 145 -0.73 -9.57 7.61
CA SER A 145 -1.46 -9.50 6.34
C SER A 145 -1.18 -10.70 5.44
N ILE A 146 0.08 -11.13 5.37
CA ILE A 146 0.48 -12.32 4.61
C ILE A 146 -0.18 -13.58 5.21
N THR A 147 -0.15 -13.74 6.53
CA THR A 147 -0.77 -14.87 7.21
C THR A 147 -2.28 -14.90 6.96
N MET A 148 -2.95 -13.76 7.14
CA MET A 148 -4.40 -13.64 6.89
C MET A 148 -4.78 -13.97 5.46
N SER A 149 -4.01 -13.48 4.48
CA SER A 149 -4.28 -13.76 3.07
C SER A 149 -4.07 -15.22 2.72
N TYR A 150 -3.06 -15.84 3.29
CA TYR A 150 -2.76 -17.26 3.10
C TYR A 150 -3.85 -18.16 3.70
N ASP A 151 -4.27 -17.89 4.91
CA ASP A 151 -5.32 -18.64 5.60
C ASP A 151 -6.67 -18.49 4.90
N ALA A 152 -7.00 -17.28 4.46
CA ALA A 152 -8.22 -16.99 3.74
C ALA A 152 -8.17 -17.41 2.25
N LYS A 153 -6.98 -17.77 1.71
CA LYS A 153 -6.73 -18.07 0.29
C LYS A 153 -7.18 -16.93 -0.64
N VAL A 154 -6.84 -15.71 -0.27
CA VAL A 154 -7.12 -14.48 -1.04
C VAL A 154 -5.82 -13.82 -1.51
N ASN A 155 -5.92 -12.88 -2.43
CA ASN A 155 -4.76 -12.04 -2.78
C ASN A 155 -4.36 -11.14 -1.60
N PHE A 156 -3.08 -10.77 -1.52
CA PHE A 156 -2.58 -9.93 -0.43
C PHE A 156 -3.33 -8.60 -0.29
N GLU A 157 -3.75 -7.98 -1.38
CA GLU A 157 -4.55 -6.75 -1.35
C GLU A 157 -5.98 -6.94 -0.84
N ASP A 158 -6.51 -8.16 -0.91
CA ASP A 158 -7.88 -8.45 -0.47
C ASP A 158 -8.03 -8.43 1.06
N VAL A 159 -6.92 -8.43 1.81
CA VAL A 159 -6.94 -8.29 3.29
C VAL A 159 -7.52 -6.94 3.75
N TYR A 160 -7.49 -5.93 2.89
CA TYR A 160 -8.17 -4.65 3.16
C TYR A 160 -9.69 -4.76 3.11
N SER A 161 -10.25 -5.79 2.47
CA SER A 161 -11.68 -6.01 2.31
C SER A 161 -12.16 -7.22 3.09
N GLN A 162 -12.74 -7.01 4.27
CA GLN A 162 -13.31 -8.09 5.07
C GLN A 162 -14.36 -8.89 4.29
N VAL A 163 -15.16 -8.22 3.47
CA VAL A 163 -16.21 -8.89 2.66
C VAL A 163 -15.58 -9.89 1.69
N ARG A 164 -14.53 -9.50 0.98
CA ARG A 164 -13.84 -10.40 0.04
C ARG A 164 -13.22 -11.60 0.76
N MET A 165 -12.60 -11.36 1.91
CA MET A 165 -12.02 -12.44 2.71
C MET A 165 -13.10 -13.46 3.11
N TRP A 166 -14.20 -12.99 3.70
CA TRP A 166 -15.30 -13.86 4.11
C TRP A 166 -15.95 -14.56 2.91
N ASP A 167 -16.21 -13.86 1.82
CA ASP A 167 -16.75 -14.46 0.60
C ASP A 167 -15.87 -15.63 0.12
N THR A 168 -14.56 -15.43 0.10
CA THR A 168 -13.62 -16.47 -0.37
C THR A 168 -13.52 -17.64 0.61
N MET A 169 -13.45 -17.36 1.91
CA MET A 169 -13.42 -18.40 2.95
C MET A 169 -14.68 -19.26 2.90
N ILE A 170 -15.86 -18.64 2.81
CA ILE A 170 -17.14 -19.34 2.69
C ILE A 170 -17.20 -20.14 1.40
N TYR A 171 -16.76 -19.56 0.29
CA TYR A 171 -16.72 -20.25 -1.00
C TYR A 171 -15.84 -21.51 -0.92
N ASN A 172 -14.64 -21.41 -0.39
CA ASN A 172 -13.72 -22.55 -0.24
C ASN A 172 -14.34 -23.62 0.68
N TYR A 173 -14.90 -23.21 1.82
CA TYR A 173 -15.56 -24.13 2.75
C TYR A 173 -16.72 -24.90 2.13
N LEU A 174 -17.54 -24.27 1.28
CA LEU A 174 -18.64 -24.89 0.60
C LEU A 174 -18.16 -25.79 -0.55
N THR A 175 -17.14 -25.35 -1.29
CA THR A 175 -16.54 -26.11 -2.39
C THR A 175 -15.95 -27.43 -1.89
N ASP A 176 -15.27 -27.43 -0.76
CA ASP A 176 -14.72 -28.63 -0.11
C ASP A 176 -15.82 -29.65 0.27
N ARG A 177 -17.08 -29.20 0.36
CA ARG A 177 -18.27 -30.03 0.62
C ARG A 177 -19.11 -30.32 -0.62
N ASN A 178 -18.60 -30.01 -1.81
CA ASN A 178 -19.31 -30.11 -3.10
C ASN A 178 -20.64 -29.32 -3.14
N ILE A 179 -20.71 -28.21 -2.40
CA ILE A 179 -21.87 -27.31 -2.40
C ILE A 179 -21.56 -26.13 -3.34
N VAL A 180 -22.39 -25.95 -4.35
CA VAL A 180 -22.26 -24.82 -5.29
C VAL A 180 -22.92 -23.58 -4.71
N VAL A 181 -22.14 -22.49 -4.64
CA VAL A 181 -22.65 -21.18 -4.21
C VAL A 181 -23.52 -20.60 -5.33
N PRO A 182 -24.75 -20.16 -5.04
CA PRO A 182 -25.60 -19.53 -6.06
C PRO A 182 -24.98 -18.22 -6.56
N PRO A 183 -25.19 -17.86 -7.84
CA PRO A 183 -24.68 -16.59 -8.37
C PRO A 183 -25.29 -15.41 -7.61
N LYS A 184 -24.48 -14.39 -7.32
CA LYS A 184 -24.96 -13.15 -6.69
C LYS A 184 -26.03 -12.53 -7.58
N LYS A 185 -27.27 -12.46 -7.09
CA LYS A 185 -28.33 -11.71 -7.76
C LYS A 185 -27.95 -10.22 -7.67
N GLY A 186 -27.84 -9.55 -8.82
CA GLY A 186 -27.65 -8.11 -8.84
C GLY A 186 -28.75 -7.43 -8.00
N ALA A 187 -28.39 -6.58 -7.08
CA ALA A 187 -29.37 -5.79 -6.33
C ALA A 187 -30.23 -4.99 -7.34
N LYS A 188 -31.53 -5.25 -7.35
CA LYS A 188 -32.45 -4.37 -8.07
C LYS A 188 -32.34 -3.01 -7.43
N LYS A 189 -32.09 -1.97 -8.21
CA LYS A 189 -31.89 -0.58 -7.77
C LYS A 189 -33.07 0.03 -6.98
N ASP A 190 -34.18 -0.68 -6.89
CA ASP A 190 -35.45 -0.17 -6.34
C ASP A 190 -35.77 -0.67 -4.92
N GLU A 191 -34.99 -1.56 -4.36
CA GLU A 191 -35.20 -1.95 -2.96
C GLU A 191 -34.42 -1.00 -2.03
N LYS A 192 -35.03 0.12 -1.68
CA LYS A 192 -34.59 0.95 -0.56
C LYS A 192 -34.93 0.19 0.73
N TYR A 193 -33.91 -0.25 1.45
CA TYR A 193 -34.12 -0.71 2.81
C TYR A 193 -34.58 0.47 3.66
N ALA A 194 -35.82 0.38 4.17
CA ALA A 194 -36.30 1.33 5.16
C ALA A 194 -35.54 1.04 6.48
N GLY A 195 -34.57 1.88 6.81
CA GLY A 195 -33.83 1.74 8.08
C GLY A 195 -32.31 1.82 8.00
N ALA A 196 -31.74 2.27 6.89
CA ALA A 196 -30.32 2.64 6.79
C ALA A 196 -30.16 4.16 6.75
#